data_39a501b0606ccd2a99b8501d2c88619c
#
_entry.id   39a501b0606ccd2a99b8501d2c88619c
#
_cell.length_a   1.000
_cell.length_b   1.000
_cell.length_c   1.000
_cell.angle_alpha   90.00
_cell.angle_beta   90.00
_cell.angle_gamma   90.00
#
_symmetry.space_group_name_H-M   'P 1'
#
loop_
_entity.id
_entity.type
_entity.pdbx_description
1 polymer ?
#
loop_
_entity_poly.entity_id
_entity_poly.type
_entity_poly.pdbx_seq_one_letter_code
_entity_poly.pdbx_strand_id
1 'polypeptide(L)'
;IVRGTQLRDNVGVLFEDGAKEVHMRIACPPLIYGCPFIGFTSSKSDMELITRRVIQELEGDAHKNLERYADASTPEYERMTELIRQRLGLTSLKFNKMETLVKAIGLPKCRLCTHCFDGTGCCGLKEETKE
;
A
#
# COMPACT_ATOMS: atom_id res chain seq x y z
N ILE A 1 -5.83 1.30 -1.41
CA ILE A 1 -5.49 1.25 -2.86
C ILE A 1 -4.75 -0.05 -3.13
N VAL A 2 -5.28 -0.86 -4.02
CA VAL A 2 -4.66 -2.13 -4.44
C VAL A 2 -3.95 -1.92 -5.78
N ARG A 3 -4.69 -1.98 -6.88
CA ARG A 3 -4.18 -1.80 -8.25
C ARG A 3 -4.10 -0.34 -8.68
N GLY A 4 -5.00 0.48 -8.19
CA GLY A 4 -5.12 1.89 -8.53
C GLY A 4 -5.85 2.18 -9.86
N THR A 5 -6.15 1.19 -10.69
CA THR A 5 -6.73 1.41 -12.03
C THR A 5 -8.10 2.10 -11.95
N GLN A 6 -9.03 1.52 -11.21
CA GLN A 6 -10.37 2.09 -11.04
C GLN A 6 -10.34 3.47 -10.38
N LEU A 7 -9.43 3.66 -9.42
CA LEU A 7 -9.28 4.94 -8.74
C LEU A 7 -8.77 6.04 -9.68
N ARG A 8 -7.80 5.70 -10.53
CA ARG A 8 -7.28 6.63 -11.55
C ARG A 8 -8.40 7.09 -12.49
N ASP A 9 -9.24 6.16 -12.93
CA ASP A 9 -10.34 6.48 -13.83
C ASP A 9 -11.37 7.39 -13.13
N ASN A 10 -11.72 7.10 -11.87
CA ASN A 10 -12.59 7.95 -11.07
C ASN A 10 -12.02 9.36 -10.84
N VAL A 11 -10.72 9.48 -10.60
CA VAL A 11 -10.05 10.78 -10.46
C VAL A 11 -10.11 11.55 -11.78
N GLY A 12 -9.94 10.87 -12.93
CA GLY A 12 -10.10 11.47 -14.25
C GLY A 12 -11.47 12.10 -14.45
N VAL A 13 -12.53 11.38 -14.10
CA VAL A 13 -13.92 11.88 -14.19
C VAL A 13 -14.11 13.14 -13.32
N LEU A 14 -13.55 13.18 -12.11
CA LEU A 14 -13.66 14.38 -11.27
C LEU A 14 -13.04 15.62 -11.92
N PHE A 15 -11.89 15.48 -12.58
CA PHE A 15 -11.27 16.58 -13.31
C PHE A 15 -12.07 16.97 -14.58
N GLU A 16 -12.62 15.99 -15.30
CA GLU A 16 -13.50 16.24 -16.44
C GLU A 16 -14.76 17.00 -16.04
N ASP A 17 -15.30 16.71 -14.86
CA ASP A 17 -16.44 17.41 -14.26
C ASP A 17 -16.10 18.79 -13.67
N GLY A 18 -14.85 19.23 -13.79
CA GLY A 18 -14.41 20.58 -13.44
C GLY A 18 -13.76 20.74 -12.07
N ALA A 19 -13.39 19.64 -11.39
CA ALA A 19 -12.60 19.74 -10.17
C ALA A 19 -11.24 20.38 -10.45
N LYS A 20 -10.87 21.39 -9.66
CA LYS A 20 -9.56 22.05 -9.77
C LYS A 20 -8.46 21.24 -9.10
N GLU A 21 -8.78 20.58 -8.02
CA GLU A 21 -7.86 19.77 -7.21
C GLU A 21 -8.58 18.54 -6.68
N VAL A 22 -7.86 17.42 -6.60
CA VAL A 22 -8.34 16.17 -5.98
C VAL A 22 -7.32 15.70 -4.96
N HIS A 23 -7.68 15.75 -3.70
CA HIS A 23 -6.84 15.35 -2.58
C HIS A 23 -7.34 14.04 -1.98
N MET A 24 -6.46 13.07 -1.80
CA MET A 24 -6.83 11.78 -1.25
C MET A 24 -6.11 11.49 0.06
N ARG A 25 -6.87 10.97 1.03
CA ARG A 25 -6.38 10.51 2.33
C ARG A 25 -6.85 9.09 2.54
N ILE A 26 -5.92 8.18 2.66
CA ILE A 26 -6.19 6.75 2.80
C ILE A 26 -6.17 6.37 4.28
N ALA A 27 -7.20 5.68 4.74
CA ALA A 27 -7.37 5.31 6.15
C ALA A 27 -6.36 4.29 6.67
N CYS A 28 -5.66 3.57 5.80
CA CYS A 28 -4.67 2.56 6.15
C CYS A 28 -3.31 2.86 5.49
N PRO A 29 -2.21 2.23 5.96
CA PRO A 29 -0.92 2.26 5.30
C PRO A 29 -0.96 1.68 3.89
N PRO A 30 0.06 1.91 3.03
CA PRO A 30 0.18 1.25 1.74
C PRO A 30 0.25 -0.28 1.88
N LEU A 31 -0.38 -1.00 0.96
CA LEU A 31 -0.27 -2.45 0.88
C LEU A 31 1.06 -2.82 0.21
N ILE A 32 1.99 -3.36 0.98
CA ILE A 32 3.32 -3.76 0.49
C ILE A 32 3.39 -5.26 0.22
N TYR A 33 2.64 -6.06 0.99
CA TYR A 33 2.64 -7.52 0.92
C TYR A 33 1.27 -8.05 0.54
N GLY A 34 1.24 -9.09 -0.28
CA GLY A 34 0.02 -9.83 -0.57
C GLY A 34 -0.52 -10.53 0.67
N CYS A 35 -1.83 -10.59 0.83
CA CYS A 35 -2.44 -11.33 1.92
C CYS A 35 -2.59 -12.80 1.52
N PRO A 36 -2.10 -13.76 2.35
CA PRO A 36 -2.26 -15.17 2.04
C PRO A 36 -3.71 -15.67 2.20
N PHE A 37 -4.54 -14.94 2.95
CA PHE A 37 -5.92 -15.31 3.24
C PHE A 37 -6.95 -14.59 2.39
N ILE A 38 -6.75 -13.30 2.17
CA ILE A 38 -7.67 -12.45 1.41
C ILE A 38 -7.06 -12.19 0.04
N GLY A 39 -7.71 -12.67 -1.02
CA GLY A 39 -7.30 -12.38 -2.38
C GLY A 39 -7.64 -10.92 -2.73
N PHE A 40 -6.68 -10.02 -2.64
CA PHE A 40 -6.83 -8.64 -3.13
C PHE A 40 -6.90 -8.60 -4.66
N THR A 41 -6.41 -9.63 -5.31
CA THR A 41 -6.31 -9.75 -6.75
C THR A 41 -6.65 -11.16 -7.20
N SER A 42 -7.18 -11.32 -8.39
CA SER A 42 -7.58 -12.62 -8.92
C SER A 42 -6.39 -13.57 -9.14
N SER A 43 -5.23 -13.04 -9.49
CA SER A 43 -4.02 -13.84 -9.73
C SER A 43 -3.21 -14.13 -8.46
N LYS A 44 -3.55 -13.50 -7.33
CA LYS A 44 -2.77 -13.53 -6.08
C LYS A 44 -1.28 -13.11 -6.24
N SER A 45 -0.95 -12.45 -7.34
CA SER A 45 0.40 -11.95 -7.60
C SER A 45 0.65 -10.63 -6.88
N ASP A 46 1.78 -10.50 -6.19
CA ASP A 46 2.20 -9.24 -5.58
C ASP A 46 2.40 -8.12 -6.61
N MET A 47 2.70 -8.47 -7.86
CA MET A 47 2.84 -7.51 -8.96
C MET A 47 1.53 -6.82 -9.36
N GLU A 48 0.39 -7.26 -8.85
CA GLU A 48 -0.86 -6.54 -9.01
C GLU A 48 -1.00 -5.37 -8.02
N LEU A 49 -0.19 -5.33 -6.97
CA LEU A 49 -0.14 -4.19 -6.06
C LEU A 49 0.55 -3.00 -6.74
N ILE A 50 -0.08 -1.84 -6.70
CA ILE A 50 0.50 -0.60 -7.27
C ILE A 50 1.86 -0.28 -6.61
N THR A 51 2.01 -0.55 -5.33
CA THR A 51 3.26 -0.39 -4.57
C THR A 51 4.39 -1.22 -5.15
N ARG A 52 4.14 -2.51 -5.44
CA ARG A 52 5.15 -3.41 -6.00
C ARG A 52 5.57 -3.03 -7.41
N ARG A 53 4.64 -2.54 -8.23
CA ARG A 53 4.96 -2.00 -9.56
C ARG A 53 5.84 -0.76 -9.49
N VAL A 54 5.57 0.11 -8.52
CA VAL A 54 6.39 1.30 -8.28
C VAL A 54 7.77 0.92 -7.76
N ILE A 55 7.87 -0.04 -6.83
CA ILE A 55 9.15 -0.54 -6.33
C ILE A 55 9.96 -1.18 -7.46
N GLN A 56 9.33 -1.97 -8.32
CA GLN A 56 9.97 -2.54 -9.52
C GLN A 56 10.57 -1.44 -10.42
N GLU A 57 9.87 -0.34 -10.60
CA GLU A 57 10.35 0.78 -11.40
C GLU A 57 11.52 1.52 -10.73
N LEU A 58 11.47 1.70 -9.41
CA LEU A 58 12.49 2.43 -8.66
C LEU A 58 13.78 1.61 -8.46
N GLU A 59 13.66 0.31 -8.23
CA GLU A 59 14.76 -0.56 -7.82
C GLU A 59 15.19 -1.56 -8.90
N GLY A 60 14.39 -1.74 -9.95
CA GLY A 60 14.57 -2.82 -10.92
C GLY A 60 14.13 -4.20 -10.40
N ASP A 61 13.70 -4.29 -9.14
CA ASP A 61 13.24 -5.51 -8.47
C ASP A 61 12.11 -5.20 -7.50
N ALA A 62 10.95 -5.82 -7.70
CA ALA A 62 9.75 -5.62 -6.88
C ALA A 62 9.87 -6.15 -5.44
N HIS A 63 10.91 -6.90 -5.13
CA HIS A 63 11.13 -7.51 -3.81
C HIS A 63 12.23 -6.83 -2.99
N LYS A 64 12.85 -5.80 -3.54
CA LYS A 64 13.98 -5.12 -2.91
C LYS A 64 13.54 -4.06 -1.91
N ASN A 65 14.22 -4.00 -0.78
CA ASN A 65 14.06 -2.96 0.25
C ASN A 65 12.62 -2.79 0.80
N LEU A 66 11.81 -3.84 0.80
CA LEU A 66 10.38 -3.76 1.17
C LEU A 66 10.15 -3.15 2.55
N GLU A 67 11.00 -3.45 3.52
CA GLU A 67 10.91 -2.90 4.88
C GLU A 67 11.04 -1.37 4.88
N ARG A 68 11.92 -0.82 4.03
CA ARG A 68 12.09 0.62 3.89
C ARG A 68 10.89 1.28 3.23
N TYR A 69 10.27 0.61 2.25
CA TYR A 69 9.05 1.09 1.62
C TYR A 69 7.82 0.98 2.51
N ALA A 70 7.84 0.11 3.51
CA ALA A 70 6.79 0.00 4.53
C ALA A 70 6.92 1.03 5.66
N ASP A 71 8.10 1.62 5.85
CA ASP A 71 8.39 2.59 6.91
C ASP A 71 8.15 4.02 6.42
N ALA A 72 7.12 4.67 6.98
CA ALA A 72 6.72 6.04 6.63
C ALA A 72 7.76 7.13 6.94
N SER A 73 8.86 6.80 7.62
CA SER A 73 9.95 7.73 7.94
C SER A 73 11.09 7.76 6.91
N THR A 74 11.04 6.87 5.91
CA THR A 74 12.13 6.70 4.94
C THR A 74 11.91 7.50 3.66
N PRO A 75 12.99 7.91 2.96
CA PRO A 75 12.89 8.56 1.66
C PRO A 75 12.36 7.61 0.57
N GLU A 76 12.56 6.31 0.70
CA GLU A 76 12.01 5.29 -0.19
C GLU A 76 10.47 5.30 -0.16
N TYR A 77 9.89 5.36 1.03
CA TYR A 77 8.45 5.49 1.21
C TYR A 77 7.91 6.78 0.55
N GLU A 78 8.58 7.90 0.74
CA GLU A 78 8.17 9.18 0.12
C GLU A 78 8.20 9.10 -1.40
N ARG A 79 9.26 8.53 -1.98
CA ARG A 79 9.36 8.35 -3.44
C ARG A 79 8.27 7.43 -3.98
N MET A 80 7.99 6.33 -3.31
CA MET A 80 6.92 5.41 -3.69
C MET A 80 5.55 6.09 -3.66
N THR A 81 5.22 6.77 -2.58
CA THR A 81 3.92 7.44 -2.44
C THR A 81 3.74 8.58 -3.44
N GLU A 82 4.81 9.31 -3.76
CA GLU A 82 4.79 10.35 -4.78
C GLU A 82 4.56 9.78 -6.19
N LEU A 83 5.21 8.68 -6.56
CA LEU A 83 4.95 8.01 -7.83
C LEU A 83 3.53 7.46 -7.93
N ILE A 84 2.99 6.91 -6.85
CA ILE A 84 1.59 6.47 -6.80
C ILE A 84 0.67 7.67 -7.01
N ARG A 85 0.92 8.80 -6.34
CA ARG A 85 0.16 10.03 -6.55
C ARG A 85 0.14 10.46 -8.02
N GLN A 86 1.31 10.48 -8.66
CA GLN A 86 1.44 10.84 -10.08
C GLN A 86 0.67 9.89 -10.98
N ARG A 87 0.78 8.58 -10.78
CA ARG A 87 0.07 7.56 -11.55
C ARG A 87 -1.45 7.66 -11.44
N LEU A 88 -1.93 8.08 -10.28
CA LEU A 88 -3.36 8.26 -10.03
C LEU A 88 -3.88 9.64 -10.47
N GLY A 89 -3.00 10.55 -10.86
CA GLY A 89 -3.36 11.91 -11.28
C GLY A 89 -3.87 12.80 -10.13
N LEU A 90 -3.54 12.46 -8.88
CA LEU A 90 -4.00 13.19 -7.71
C LEU A 90 -3.20 14.46 -7.47
N THR A 91 -3.83 15.51 -6.96
CA THR A 91 -3.16 16.72 -6.49
C THR A 91 -2.32 16.44 -5.25
N SER A 92 -2.85 15.67 -4.31
CA SER A 92 -2.08 15.14 -3.17
C SER A 92 -2.59 13.78 -2.72
N LEU A 93 -1.68 12.97 -2.19
CA LEU A 93 -1.97 11.66 -1.63
C LEU A 93 -1.24 11.50 -0.31
N LYS A 94 -1.95 11.04 0.73
CA LYS A 94 -1.35 10.60 2.00
C LYS A 94 -2.02 9.34 2.49
N PHE A 95 -1.20 8.43 3.00
CA PHE A 95 -1.63 7.23 3.70
C PHE A 95 -1.57 7.45 5.21
N ASN A 96 -2.42 6.74 5.95
CA ASN A 96 -2.34 6.73 7.40
C ASN A 96 -1.08 5.96 7.87
N LYS A 97 -0.57 6.34 9.03
CA LYS A 97 0.55 5.64 9.65
C LYS A 97 0.07 4.41 10.40
N MET A 98 0.91 3.37 10.46
CA MET A 98 0.60 2.13 11.20
C MET A 98 0.25 2.42 12.67
N GLU A 99 1.02 3.25 13.34
CA GLU A 99 0.82 3.61 14.75
C GLU A 99 -0.55 4.26 14.97
N THR A 100 -0.95 5.16 14.08
CA THR A 100 -2.25 5.84 14.16
C THR A 100 -3.40 4.87 13.92
N LEU A 101 -3.24 3.94 12.97
CA LEU A 101 -4.23 2.91 12.67
C LEU A 101 -4.44 1.99 13.89
N VAL A 102 -3.34 1.47 14.45
CA VAL A 102 -3.37 0.59 15.64
C VAL A 102 -4.03 1.30 16.82
N LYS A 103 -3.65 2.55 17.07
CA LYS A 103 -4.25 3.37 18.13
C LYS A 103 -5.76 3.59 17.92
N ALA A 104 -6.17 3.85 16.69
CA ALA A 104 -7.59 4.07 16.37
C ALA A 104 -8.43 2.80 16.55
N ILE A 105 -7.87 1.62 16.29
CA ILE A 105 -8.55 0.33 16.52
C ILE A 105 -8.70 0.05 18.03
N GLY A 106 -7.78 0.53 18.85
CA GLY A 106 -7.83 0.36 20.30
C GLY A 106 -7.41 -1.02 20.81
N LEU A 107 -6.78 -1.84 19.95
CA LEU A 107 -6.23 -3.14 20.33
C LEU A 107 -4.70 -3.11 20.24
N PRO A 108 -3.98 -3.87 21.09
CA PRO A 108 -2.53 -3.98 20.96
C PRO A 108 -2.14 -4.61 19.61
N LYS A 109 -1.04 -4.14 19.02
CA LYS A 109 -0.57 -4.60 17.69
C LYS A 109 -0.42 -6.13 17.60
N CYS A 110 -0.02 -6.80 18.70
CA CYS A 110 0.11 -8.26 18.74
C CYS A 110 -1.22 -9.01 18.55
N ARG A 111 -2.35 -8.34 18.65
CA ARG A 111 -3.69 -8.91 18.41
C ARG A 111 -4.28 -8.53 17.04
N LEU A 112 -3.50 -7.82 16.22
CA LEU A 112 -3.89 -7.36 14.89
C LEU A 112 -3.02 -8.01 13.84
N CYS A 113 -3.61 -8.39 12.71
CA CYS A 113 -2.84 -8.79 11.55
C CYS A 113 -2.45 -7.55 10.75
N THR A 114 -1.17 -7.27 10.63
CA THR A 114 -0.63 -6.16 9.84
C THR A 114 0.25 -6.63 8.68
N HIS A 115 0.19 -7.91 8.34
CA HIS A 115 1.05 -8.55 7.34
C HIS A 115 1.07 -7.78 6.01
N CYS A 116 -0.08 -7.40 5.48
CA CYS A 116 -0.15 -6.71 4.20
C CYS A 116 0.49 -5.31 4.19
N PHE A 117 0.73 -4.72 5.34
CA PHE A 117 1.35 -3.40 5.46
C PHE A 117 2.85 -3.48 5.75
N ASP A 118 3.27 -4.30 6.71
CA ASP A 118 4.64 -4.34 7.23
C ASP A 118 5.31 -5.74 7.19
N GLY A 119 4.62 -6.74 6.66
CA GLY A 119 5.14 -8.11 6.56
C GLY A 119 5.14 -8.86 7.90
N THR A 120 4.70 -8.26 9.01
CA THR A 120 4.63 -8.95 10.30
C THR A 120 3.40 -9.83 10.36
N GLY A 121 3.60 -11.14 10.52
CA GLY A 121 2.50 -12.11 10.57
C GLY A 121 1.60 -11.92 11.78
N CYS A 122 0.37 -12.45 11.71
CA CYS A 122 -0.45 -12.68 12.87
C CYS A 122 0.29 -13.60 13.86
N CYS A 123 0.22 -13.29 15.14
CA CYS A 123 0.69 -14.18 16.21
C CYS A 123 0.09 -15.59 15.99
N GLY A 124 0.90 -16.56 15.59
CA GLY A 124 0.48 -17.95 15.42
C GLY A 124 0.63 -18.55 14.02
N LEU A 125 0.90 -17.76 12.98
CA LEU A 125 1.28 -18.30 11.68
C LEU A 125 2.80 -18.45 11.63
N LYS A 126 3.30 -19.58 12.12
CA LYS A 126 4.63 -20.06 11.73
C LYS A 126 4.52 -20.42 10.25
N GLU A 127 5.37 -19.81 9.41
CA GLU A 127 5.62 -20.32 8.09
C GLU A 127 5.98 -21.81 8.23
N GLU A 128 5.10 -22.70 7.81
CA GLU A 128 5.51 -24.04 7.47
C GLU A 128 6.38 -23.89 6.22
N THR A 129 7.69 -23.78 6.44
CA THR A 129 8.70 -23.99 5.42
C THR A 129 8.41 -25.34 4.80
N LYS A 130 7.81 -25.36 3.63
CA LYS A 130 7.82 -26.55 2.78
C LYS A 130 9.26 -26.75 2.33
N GLU A 131 9.88 -27.77 2.96
CA GLU A 131 11.03 -28.43 2.39
C GLU A 131 10.68 -29.01 1.00
#